data_767cbe75f219eda7ab90e43a0b8560be
#
_entry.id   767cbe75f219eda7ab90e43a0b8560be
#
_cell.length_a   1.000
_cell.length_b   1.000
_cell.length_c   1.000
_cell.angle_alpha   90.00
_cell.angle_beta   90.00
_cell.angle_gamma   90.00
#
_symmetry.space_group_name_H-M   'P 1'
#
loop_
_entity.id
_entity.type
_entity.pdbx_description
1 polymer ?
#
loop_
_entity_poly.entity_id
_entity_poly.type
_entity_poly.pdbx_seq_one_letter_code
_entity_poly.pdbx_strand_id
1 'polypeptide(L)'
;DILYTKDVNSVFQYGANRKESTERMTYSDRAYYPNAASYQYNDKIGANSATVLTNSDTKGTAFSATIGATMRTWKGLSGSAFYTYSEAKEISANAGSSASSAWQASPTVDSPNQQSLSISNFALPHRVVANVSYNIKNTTIGVYYTGSHQGRFSYYYSNDVNGDGIANDLMYIPNVGETTKFANITSGSGANAVTLFTAAQQEAAFNQFIADNGLEKYRGQ
;
A
#
# COMPACT_ATOMS: atom_id res chain seq x y z
N ASP A 1 -18.82 -12.48 -18.15
CA ASP A 1 -17.76 -11.66 -18.74
C ASP A 1 -16.44 -11.93 -18.03
N ILE A 2 -15.35 -12.12 -18.78
CA ILE A 2 -14.01 -12.34 -18.24
C ILE A 2 -13.07 -11.42 -19.00
N LEU A 3 -12.27 -10.65 -18.26
CA LEU A 3 -11.27 -9.74 -18.80
C LEU A 3 -9.91 -10.04 -18.15
N TYR A 4 -8.88 -10.15 -18.98
CA TYR A 4 -7.49 -10.20 -18.54
C TYR A 4 -6.68 -9.14 -19.29
N THR A 5 -5.95 -8.34 -18.57
CA THR A 5 -5.04 -7.33 -19.09
C THR A 5 -3.63 -7.55 -18.57
N LYS A 6 -2.64 -7.22 -19.39
CA LYS A 6 -1.23 -7.26 -19.05
C LYS A 6 -0.57 -5.97 -19.50
N ASP A 7 0.06 -5.27 -18.59
CA ASP A 7 0.90 -4.13 -18.89
C ASP A 7 2.21 -4.60 -19.52
N VAL A 8 2.44 -4.21 -20.77
CA VAL A 8 3.67 -4.59 -21.48
C VAL A 8 4.81 -3.65 -21.13
N ASN A 9 4.51 -2.37 -20.93
CA ASN A 9 5.47 -1.30 -20.61
C ASN A 9 4.97 -0.53 -19.39
N SER A 10 4.97 -1.18 -18.22
CA SER A 10 4.53 -0.55 -16.97
C SER A 10 5.39 0.68 -16.68
N VAL A 11 4.73 1.79 -16.39
CA VAL A 11 5.43 3.02 -16.03
C VAL A 11 6.05 2.88 -14.65
N PHE A 12 7.30 3.29 -14.52
CA PHE A 12 8.07 3.23 -13.28
C PHE A 12 8.87 4.51 -13.08
N GLN A 13 8.92 4.98 -11.84
CA GLN A 13 9.73 6.10 -11.43
C GLN A 13 10.89 5.62 -10.58
N TYR A 14 12.08 6.19 -10.79
CA TYR A 14 13.24 5.91 -9.94
C TYR A 14 14.08 7.16 -9.70
N GLY A 15 14.73 7.21 -8.54
CA GLY A 15 15.68 8.24 -8.17
C GLY A 15 17.05 7.95 -8.79
N ALA A 16 17.37 8.63 -9.91
CA ALA A 16 18.58 8.36 -10.66
C ALA A 16 19.88 8.71 -9.91
N ASN A 17 19.82 9.65 -8.98
CA ASN A 17 20.98 10.06 -8.20
C ASN A 17 21.10 9.38 -6.83
N ARG A 18 20.19 8.46 -6.50
CA ARG A 18 20.26 7.67 -5.29
C ARG A 18 21.25 6.54 -5.44
N LYS A 19 22.18 6.44 -4.50
CA LYS A 19 23.05 5.27 -4.36
C LYS A 19 22.35 4.23 -3.50
N GLU A 20 22.13 3.05 -4.03
CA GLU A 20 21.55 1.94 -3.28
C GLU A 20 22.47 1.51 -2.14
N SER A 21 21.89 1.22 -0.98
CA SER A 21 22.64 0.77 0.18
C SER A 21 22.89 -0.74 0.14
N THR A 22 24.08 -1.15 0.56
CA THR A 22 24.41 -2.55 0.86
C THR A 22 24.27 -2.88 2.34
N GLU A 23 24.08 -1.86 3.18
CA GLU A 23 23.88 -2.02 4.63
C GLU A 23 22.47 -2.54 4.93
N ARG A 24 22.35 -3.31 6.01
CA ARG A 24 21.08 -3.90 6.44
C ARG A 24 20.75 -3.55 7.88
N MET A 25 19.46 -3.40 8.16
CA MET A 25 18.97 -3.26 9.53
C MET A 25 19.18 -4.56 10.29
N THR A 26 19.66 -4.46 11.53
CA THR A 26 19.99 -5.63 12.35
C THR A 26 18.78 -6.46 12.78
N TYR A 27 17.56 -5.92 12.69
CA TYR A 27 16.34 -6.54 13.20
C TYR A 27 15.34 -6.99 12.12
N SER A 28 15.48 -6.51 10.88
CA SER A 28 14.49 -6.82 9.82
C SER A 28 15.14 -7.24 8.50
N ASP A 29 16.46 -7.23 8.42
CA ASP A 29 17.24 -7.47 7.19
C ASP A 29 16.85 -6.57 6.00
N ARG A 30 16.16 -5.46 6.29
CA ARG A 30 15.80 -4.45 5.29
C ARG A 30 16.97 -3.51 5.03
N ALA A 31 16.99 -2.87 3.86
CA ALA A 31 18.02 -1.90 3.53
C ALA A 31 18.10 -0.79 4.56
N TYR A 32 19.33 -0.41 4.93
CA TYR A 32 19.61 0.70 5.84
C TYR A 32 20.57 1.68 5.18
N TYR A 33 20.24 2.96 5.25
CA TYR A 33 21.00 4.03 4.66
C TYR A 33 21.66 4.87 5.78
N PRO A 34 22.88 4.53 6.22
CA PRO A 34 23.56 5.23 7.31
C PRO A 34 23.89 6.68 6.95
N ASN A 35 23.85 7.01 5.67
CA ASN A 35 24.04 8.35 5.15
C ASN A 35 22.98 8.63 4.06
N ALA A 36 21.92 9.31 4.44
CA ALA A 36 20.83 9.72 3.52
C ALA A 36 21.31 10.57 2.34
N ALA A 37 22.49 11.18 2.43
CA ALA A 37 23.12 11.97 1.38
C ALA A 37 24.01 11.14 0.44
N SER A 38 23.86 9.83 0.37
CA SER A 38 24.61 8.99 -0.56
C SER A 38 24.18 9.24 -2.00
N TYR A 39 25.05 9.79 -2.80
CA TYR A 39 24.80 10.10 -4.22
C TYR A 39 25.40 9.04 -5.13
N GLN A 40 24.73 8.76 -6.22
CA GLN A 40 25.25 7.89 -7.26
C GLN A 40 26.19 8.64 -8.22
N TYR A 41 25.82 9.86 -8.61
CA TYR A 41 26.52 10.60 -9.67
C TYR A 41 26.95 12.02 -9.28
N ASN A 42 26.10 12.76 -8.58
CA ASN A 42 26.31 14.19 -8.38
C ASN A 42 25.99 14.63 -6.96
N ASP A 43 27.00 15.12 -6.25
CA ASP A 43 26.91 15.64 -4.89
C ASP A 43 26.30 17.05 -4.76
N LYS A 44 26.11 17.76 -5.89
CA LYS A 44 25.52 19.09 -5.90
C LYS A 44 23.99 19.06 -5.91
N ILE A 45 23.42 17.90 -6.18
CA ILE A 45 21.98 17.68 -6.10
C ILE A 45 21.70 16.59 -5.08
N GLY A 46 20.59 16.68 -4.35
CA GLY A 46 20.22 15.69 -3.36
C GLY A 46 19.99 14.30 -3.97
N ALA A 47 20.23 13.26 -3.19
CA ALA A 47 20.00 11.87 -3.62
C ALA A 47 18.60 11.65 -4.20
N ASN A 48 17.59 12.34 -3.65
CA ASN A 48 16.19 12.23 -4.02
C ASN A 48 15.72 13.29 -5.03
N SER A 49 16.64 14.08 -5.62
CA SER A 49 16.26 15.24 -6.45
C SER A 49 16.19 14.96 -7.95
N ALA A 50 16.70 13.83 -8.41
CA ALA A 50 16.71 13.45 -9.82
C ALA A 50 15.81 12.23 -10.07
N THR A 51 14.52 12.47 -10.29
CA THR A 51 13.57 11.39 -10.58
C THR A 51 13.39 11.25 -12.09
N VAL A 52 13.51 10.02 -12.57
CA VAL A 52 13.32 9.64 -13.98
C VAL A 52 12.08 8.79 -14.12
N LEU A 53 11.30 9.09 -15.16
CA LEU A 53 10.17 8.28 -15.60
C LEU A 53 10.65 7.32 -16.70
N THR A 54 10.39 6.05 -16.54
CA THR A 54 10.81 5.01 -17.49
C THR A 54 9.80 3.88 -17.56
N ASN A 55 10.10 2.88 -18.36
CA ASN A 55 9.33 1.64 -18.43
C ASN A 55 10.03 0.55 -17.65
N SER A 56 9.26 -0.27 -16.96
CA SER A 56 9.73 -1.44 -16.24
C SER A 56 9.65 -2.69 -17.09
N ASP A 57 10.60 -3.60 -16.92
CA ASP A 57 10.55 -4.95 -17.47
C ASP A 57 9.56 -5.86 -16.72
N THR A 58 9.20 -5.51 -15.49
CA THR A 58 8.19 -6.20 -14.70
C THR A 58 6.79 -5.75 -15.14
N LYS A 59 5.93 -6.71 -15.38
CA LYS A 59 4.63 -6.47 -16.04
C LYS A 59 3.50 -6.53 -15.03
N GLY A 60 2.73 -5.43 -14.93
CA GLY A 60 1.46 -5.41 -14.23
C GLY A 60 0.43 -6.34 -14.88
N THR A 61 -0.54 -6.81 -14.11
CA THR A 61 -1.63 -7.64 -14.58
C THR A 61 -2.93 -7.25 -13.91
N ALA A 62 -4.04 -7.33 -14.66
CA ALA A 62 -5.37 -7.24 -14.08
C ALA A 62 -6.27 -8.35 -14.63
N PHE A 63 -7.05 -8.93 -13.74
CA PHE A 63 -8.06 -9.94 -14.04
C PHE A 63 -9.39 -9.51 -13.45
N SER A 64 -10.48 -9.67 -14.20
CA SER A 64 -11.82 -9.57 -13.66
C SER A 64 -12.75 -10.59 -14.27
N ALA A 65 -13.66 -11.12 -13.45
CA ALA A 65 -14.73 -12.01 -13.88
C ALA A 65 -16.05 -11.53 -13.30
N THR A 66 -17.05 -11.33 -14.16
CA THR A 66 -18.39 -10.89 -13.78
C THR A 66 -19.41 -11.94 -14.15
N ILE A 67 -20.23 -12.32 -13.19
CA ILE A 67 -21.43 -13.13 -13.40
C ILE A 67 -22.66 -12.32 -13.00
N GLY A 68 -23.74 -12.44 -13.74
CA GLY A 68 -24.95 -11.71 -13.43
C GLY A 68 -26.18 -12.28 -14.09
N ALA A 69 -27.32 -11.85 -13.61
CA ALA A 69 -28.62 -12.19 -14.14
C ALA A 69 -29.48 -10.94 -14.25
N THR A 70 -30.27 -10.90 -15.31
CA THR A 70 -31.28 -9.85 -15.54
C THR A 70 -32.63 -10.52 -15.73
N MET A 71 -33.59 -10.09 -14.94
CA MET A 71 -34.98 -10.52 -15.06
C MET A 71 -35.74 -9.53 -15.94
N ARG A 72 -36.29 -10.02 -17.02
CA ARG A 72 -37.23 -9.23 -17.84
C ARG A 72 -38.50 -8.93 -17.05
N THR A 73 -39.16 -7.83 -17.41
CA THR A 73 -40.37 -7.41 -16.72
C THR A 73 -41.43 -8.52 -16.68
N TRP A 74 -41.81 -8.91 -15.48
CA TRP A 74 -42.85 -9.89 -15.21
C TRP A 74 -43.85 -9.32 -14.19
N LYS A 75 -45.09 -9.15 -14.60
CA LYS A 75 -46.15 -8.54 -13.77
C LYS A 75 -45.73 -7.20 -13.13
N GLY A 76 -45.00 -6.38 -13.86
CA GLY A 76 -44.50 -5.07 -13.38
C GLY A 76 -43.18 -5.12 -12.61
N LEU A 77 -42.67 -6.31 -12.26
CA LEU A 77 -41.39 -6.47 -11.58
C LEU A 77 -40.27 -6.70 -12.60
N SER A 78 -39.16 -5.99 -12.44
CA SER A 78 -37.91 -6.18 -13.18
C SER A 78 -36.69 -6.00 -12.27
N GLY A 79 -35.56 -6.54 -12.64
CA GLY A 79 -34.36 -6.39 -11.84
C GLY A 79 -33.13 -7.03 -12.48
N SER A 80 -31.98 -6.70 -11.93
CA SER A 80 -30.72 -7.34 -12.28
C SER A 80 -29.81 -7.43 -11.04
N ALA A 81 -28.93 -8.42 -11.07
CA ALA A 81 -27.89 -8.57 -10.07
C ALA A 81 -26.60 -9.06 -10.74
N PHE A 82 -25.48 -8.44 -10.38
CA PHE A 82 -24.16 -8.75 -10.90
C PHE A 82 -23.17 -8.87 -9.75
N TYR A 83 -22.32 -9.85 -9.84
CA TYR A 83 -21.17 -10.03 -8.97
C TYR A 83 -19.90 -10.01 -9.82
N THR A 84 -18.91 -9.22 -9.38
CA THR A 84 -17.59 -9.12 -10.02
C THR A 84 -16.53 -9.52 -9.02
N TYR A 85 -15.66 -10.45 -9.40
CA TYR A 85 -14.37 -10.69 -8.78
C TYR A 85 -13.29 -10.00 -9.60
N SER A 86 -12.34 -9.33 -8.94
CA SER A 86 -11.19 -8.74 -9.62
C SER A 86 -9.91 -8.80 -8.80
N GLU A 87 -8.79 -8.94 -9.50
CA GLU A 87 -7.44 -8.84 -8.95
C GLU A 87 -6.59 -8.00 -9.91
N ALA A 88 -5.81 -7.07 -9.37
CA ALA A 88 -4.87 -6.27 -10.13
C ALA A 88 -3.55 -6.14 -9.38
N LYS A 89 -2.45 -6.24 -10.13
CA LYS A 89 -1.09 -6.03 -9.62
C LYS A 89 -0.38 -5.01 -10.51
N GLU A 90 0.28 -4.07 -9.85
CA GLU A 90 1.00 -2.98 -10.51
C GLU A 90 2.34 -2.71 -9.81
N ILE A 91 3.25 -2.04 -10.50
CA ILE A 91 4.56 -1.65 -9.96
C ILE A 91 4.46 -0.33 -9.23
N SER A 92 3.66 0.59 -9.75
CA SER A 92 3.47 1.91 -9.19
C SER A 92 2.02 2.35 -9.37
N ALA A 93 1.42 2.80 -8.28
CA ALA A 93 0.08 3.40 -8.30
C ALA A 93 0.08 4.81 -8.92
N ASN A 94 1.25 5.37 -9.27
CA ASN A 94 1.42 6.76 -9.74
C ASN A 94 0.71 7.77 -8.81
N ALA A 95 0.84 7.58 -7.50
CA ALA A 95 0.16 8.35 -6.47
C ALA A 95 0.83 9.72 -6.28
N GLY A 96 0.76 10.61 -7.27
CA GLY A 96 1.36 11.94 -7.19
C GLY A 96 1.13 12.76 -8.44
N SER A 97 1.29 14.08 -8.33
CA SER A 97 1.12 15.02 -9.43
C SER A 97 2.37 15.17 -10.32
N SER A 98 3.50 14.61 -9.91
CA SER A 98 4.76 14.60 -10.63
C SER A 98 5.48 13.27 -10.45
N ALA A 99 6.46 12.96 -11.30
CA ALA A 99 7.26 11.74 -11.16
C ALA A 99 7.95 11.64 -9.80
N SER A 100 8.46 12.75 -9.27
CA SER A 100 9.11 12.80 -7.96
C SER A 100 8.13 12.51 -6.83
N SER A 101 6.96 13.14 -6.84
CA SER A 101 5.95 12.89 -5.80
C SER A 101 5.37 11.47 -5.85
N ALA A 102 5.18 10.91 -7.05
CA ALA A 102 4.73 9.54 -7.21
C ALA A 102 5.76 8.53 -6.69
N TRP A 103 7.06 8.76 -6.98
CA TRP A 103 8.15 7.94 -6.49
C TRP A 103 8.28 7.98 -4.96
N GLN A 104 8.25 9.18 -4.36
CA GLN A 104 8.37 9.34 -2.90
C GLN A 104 7.14 8.85 -2.13
N ALA A 105 5.96 8.89 -2.74
CA ALA A 105 4.72 8.44 -2.11
C ALA A 105 4.49 6.93 -2.21
N SER A 106 5.34 6.19 -2.94
CA SER A 106 5.20 4.73 -3.08
C SER A 106 5.81 4.03 -1.87
N PRO A 107 5.00 3.33 -1.03
CA PRO A 107 5.53 2.59 0.10
C PRO A 107 6.48 1.47 -0.34
N THR A 108 7.61 1.34 0.36
CA THR A 108 8.65 0.37 0.01
C THR A 108 9.09 -0.46 1.21
N VAL A 109 9.70 -1.61 0.92
CA VAL A 109 10.35 -2.46 1.92
C VAL A 109 11.82 -2.08 2.06
N ASP A 110 12.54 -2.01 0.94
CA ASP A 110 13.99 -1.79 0.91
C ASP A 110 14.35 -0.44 0.28
N SER A 111 14.01 -0.28 -0.99
CA SER A 111 14.38 0.91 -1.75
C SER A 111 13.21 1.39 -2.59
N PRO A 112 12.98 2.72 -2.68
CA PRO A 112 11.99 3.27 -3.57
C PRO A 112 12.32 3.06 -5.06
N ASN A 113 13.53 2.60 -5.38
CA ASN A 113 13.93 2.20 -6.73
C ASN A 113 13.64 0.73 -7.04
N GLN A 114 13.12 -0.03 -6.08
CA GLN A 114 12.82 -1.44 -6.28
C GLN A 114 11.56 -1.63 -7.13
N GLN A 115 11.69 -2.38 -8.21
CA GLN A 115 10.58 -2.73 -9.10
C GLN A 115 9.87 -4.00 -8.60
N SER A 116 9.00 -3.86 -7.62
CA SER A 116 8.22 -4.98 -7.09
C SER A 116 6.75 -4.87 -7.47
N LEU A 117 6.14 -5.99 -7.89
CA LEU A 117 4.70 -6.07 -8.09
C LEU A 117 3.99 -6.07 -6.74
N SER A 118 3.10 -5.12 -6.57
CA SER A 118 2.18 -5.06 -5.44
C SER A 118 0.73 -5.13 -5.91
N ILE A 119 -0.17 -5.41 -4.97
CA ILE A 119 -1.59 -5.35 -5.27
C ILE A 119 -1.97 -3.88 -5.50
N SER A 120 -2.65 -3.63 -6.63
CA SER A 120 -3.09 -2.29 -6.97
C SER A 120 -3.99 -1.68 -5.89
N ASN A 121 -3.75 -0.42 -5.56
CA ASN A 121 -4.60 0.33 -4.65
C ASN A 121 -6.04 0.49 -5.15
N PHE A 122 -6.28 0.33 -6.44
CA PHE A 122 -7.59 0.41 -7.08
C PHE A 122 -8.30 -0.94 -7.21
N ALA A 123 -7.65 -2.04 -6.81
CA ALA A 123 -8.27 -3.36 -6.85
C ALA A 123 -9.38 -3.50 -5.83
N LEU A 124 -10.59 -3.78 -6.29
CA LEU A 124 -11.75 -4.10 -5.47
C LEU A 124 -12.07 -5.59 -5.67
N PRO A 125 -11.56 -6.48 -4.79
CA PRO A 125 -11.63 -7.93 -5.02
C PRO A 125 -13.04 -8.46 -5.24
N HIS A 126 -14.03 -7.88 -4.59
CA HIS A 126 -15.40 -8.31 -4.67
C HIS A 126 -16.33 -7.10 -4.78
N ARG A 127 -17.24 -7.13 -5.76
CA ARG A 127 -18.26 -6.11 -5.95
C ARG A 127 -19.59 -6.76 -6.31
N VAL A 128 -20.67 -6.27 -5.67
CA VAL A 128 -22.04 -6.62 -5.98
C VAL A 128 -22.79 -5.37 -6.42
N VAL A 129 -23.53 -5.46 -7.51
CA VAL A 129 -24.45 -4.42 -7.93
C VAL A 129 -25.78 -5.10 -8.21
N ALA A 130 -26.86 -4.58 -7.64
CA ALA A 130 -28.21 -5.10 -7.86
C ALA A 130 -29.22 -3.96 -7.96
N ASN A 131 -30.23 -4.16 -8.76
CA ASN A 131 -31.38 -3.29 -8.80
C ASN A 131 -32.67 -4.11 -8.92
N VAL A 132 -33.73 -3.60 -8.35
CA VAL A 132 -35.08 -4.12 -8.48
C VAL A 132 -36.03 -2.96 -8.66
N SER A 133 -36.94 -3.04 -9.63
CA SER A 133 -37.97 -2.04 -9.84
C SER A 133 -39.34 -2.69 -10.03
N TYR A 134 -40.34 -2.03 -9.52
CA TYR A 134 -41.73 -2.46 -9.59
C TYR A 134 -42.63 -1.33 -10.10
N ASN A 135 -43.38 -1.63 -11.14
CA ASN A 135 -44.32 -0.71 -11.77
C ASN A 135 -45.74 -0.95 -11.22
N ILE A 136 -46.30 0.06 -10.61
CA ILE A 136 -47.69 0.07 -10.10
C ILE A 136 -48.45 1.19 -10.83
N LYS A 137 -49.30 0.84 -11.79
CA LYS A 137 -50.03 1.79 -12.63
C LYS A 137 -49.05 2.81 -13.27
N ASN A 138 -49.13 4.07 -12.85
CA ASN A 138 -48.30 5.17 -13.36
C ASN A 138 -47.07 5.48 -12.50
N THR A 139 -46.78 4.64 -11.50
CA THR A 139 -45.68 4.85 -10.57
C THR A 139 -44.68 3.68 -10.67
N THR A 140 -43.40 4.02 -10.73
CA THR A 140 -42.28 3.04 -10.65
C THR A 140 -41.55 3.24 -9.34
N ILE A 141 -41.42 2.20 -8.56
CA ILE A 141 -40.61 2.17 -7.35
C ILE A 141 -39.37 1.32 -7.66
N GLY A 142 -38.17 1.88 -7.42
CA GLY A 142 -36.90 1.20 -7.64
C GLY A 142 -36.03 1.20 -6.39
N VAL A 143 -35.32 0.09 -6.19
CA VAL A 143 -34.27 -0.04 -5.18
C VAL A 143 -32.98 -0.41 -5.89
N TYR A 144 -31.92 0.29 -5.54
CA TYR A 144 -30.58 0.05 -6.03
C TYR A 144 -29.64 -0.29 -4.87
N TYR A 145 -28.86 -1.35 -5.04
CA TYR A 145 -27.86 -1.78 -4.08
C TYR A 145 -26.48 -1.83 -4.75
N THR A 146 -25.46 -1.28 -4.09
CA THR A 146 -24.05 -1.47 -4.43
C THR A 146 -23.28 -1.82 -3.16
N GLY A 147 -22.49 -2.87 -3.24
CA GLY A 147 -21.60 -3.30 -2.17
C GLY A 147 -20.25 -3.70 -2.75
N SER A 148 -19.18 -3.38 -2.07
CA SER A 148 -17.83 -3.79 -2.46
C SER A 148 -17.00 -4.11 -1.24
N HIS A 149 -16.06 -5.05 -1.42
CA HIS A 149 -15.00 -5.24 -0.45
C HIS A 149 -14.09 -4.00 -0.46
N GLN A 150 -13.65 -3.57 0.70
CA GLN A 150 -12.70 -2.47 0.80
C GLN A 150 -11.39 -2.83 0.09
N GLY A 151 -10.76 -1.84 -0.55
CA GLY A 151 -9.43 -1.97 -1.11
C GLY A 151 -8.40 -2.34 -0.04
N ARG A 152 -7.31 -2.92 -0.46
CA ARG A 152 -6.20 -3.25 0.43
C ARG A 152 -5.44 -1.99 0.80
N PHE A 153 -4.89 -1.96 2.00
CA PHE A 153 -4.01 -0.90 2.48
C PHE A 153 -2.83 -1.52 3.23
N SER A 154 -1.76 -0.77 3.35
CA SER A 154 -0.58 -1.16 4.13
C SER A 154 -0.32 -0.14 5.22
N TYR A 155 0.22 -0.60 6.33
CA TYR A 155 0.76 0.28 7.35
C TYR A 155 2.19 0.68 6.99
N TYR A 156 2.53 1.94 7.17
CA TYR A 156 3.86 2.48 6.97
C TYR A 156 4.20 3.46 8.08
N TYR A 157 5.49 3.68 8.28
CA TYR A 157 5.95 4.65 9.26
C TYR A 157 5.77 6.06 8.73
N SER A 158 5.42 7.00 9.62
CA SER A 158 5.32 8.42 9.28
C SER A 158 6.68 9.13 9.21
N ASN A 159 7.74 8.44 9.63
CA ASN A 159 9.11 8.90 9.59
C ASN A 159 9.94 8.02 8.67
N ASP A 160 11.06 8.57 8.20
CA ASP A 160 12.13 7.82 7.56
C ASP A 160 12.79 6.88 8.60
N VAL A 161 12.58 5.60 8.45
CA VAL A 161 13.10 4.57 9.38
C VAL A 161 14.37 3.95 8.85
N ASN A 162 14.47 3.82 7.54
CA ASN A 162 15.62 3.20 6.88
C ASN A 162 16.78 4.18 6.64
N GLY A 163 16.57 5.48 6.84
CA GLY A 163 17.58 6.53 6.70
C GLY A 163 17.78 7.00 5.26
N ASP A 164 16.86 6.72 4.36
CA ASP A 164 16.99 7.04 2.94
C ASP A 164 16.52 8.44 2.57
N GLY A 165 15.98 9.19 3.53
CA GLY A 165 15.47 10.55 3.35
C GLY A 165 14.04 10.61 2.82
N ILE A 166 13.30 9.49 2.79
CA ILE A 166 11.91 9.42 2.36
C ILE A 166 11.07 8.69 3.42
N ALA A 167 9.96 9.28 3.85
CA ALA A 167 9.07 8.70 4.85
C ALA A 167 8.01 7.81 4.19
N ASN A 168 8.40 6.68 3.64
CA ASN A 168 7.53 5.73 2.94
C ASN A 168 7.78 4.26 3.30
N ASP A 169 8.51 4.02 4.39
CA ASP A 169 8.87 2.68 4.84
C ASP A 169 7.66 1.90 5.30
N LEU A 170 7.43 0.73 4.72
CA LEU A 170 6.42 -0.20 5.17
C LEU A 170 6.73 -0.73 6.57
N MET A 171 5.71 -0.78 7.41
CA MET A 171 5.85 -1.26 8.79
C MET A 171 6.32 -2.72 8.79
N TYR A 172 7.39 -3.00 9.54
CA TYR A 172 7.85 -4.35 9.79
C TYR A 172 7.07 -4.98 10.94
N ILE A 173 6.59 -6.21 10.75
CA ILE A 173 5.89 -6.98 11.78
C ILE A 173 6.87 -8.04 12.33
N PRO A 174 7.46 -7.83 13.51
CA PRO A 174 8.50 -8.71 14.03
C PRO A 174 7.97 -10.11 14.34
N ASN A 175 8.84 -11.10 14.23
CA ASN A 175 8.56 -12.45 14.67
C ASN A 175 8.34 -12.50 16.19
N VAL A 176 7.66 -13.53 16.66
CA VAL A 176 7.49 -13.76 18.10
C VAL A 176 8.86 -14.00 18.74
N GLY A 177 9.18 -13.20 19.74
CA GLY A 177 10.47 -13.27 20.44
C GLY A 177 11.62 -12.53 19.75
N GLU A 178 11.36 -11.90 18.60
CA GLU A 178 12.34 -11.03 17.97
C GLU A 178 12.43 -9.71 18.74
N THR A 179 13.65 -9.29 19.03
CA THR A 179 13.88 -8.08 19.83
C THR A 179 13.66 -6.84 18.94
N THR A 180 12.57 -6.16 19.15
CA THR A 180 12.34 -4.82 18.60
C THR A 180 13.08 -3.79 19.43
N LYS A 181 13.79 -2.87 18.80
CA LYS A 181 14.58 -1.85 19.49
C LYS A 181 13.73 -0.61 19.80
N PHE A 182 12.80 -0.73 20.73
CA PHE A 182 12.15 0.44 21.29
C PHE A 182 13.09 1.16 22.25
N ALA A 183 13.04 2.50 22.23
CA ALA A 183 13.69 3.34 23.22
C ALA A 183 12.64 3.98 24.14
N ASN A 184 13.01 4.35 25.35
CA ASN A 184 12.11 5.10 26.20
C ASN A 184 11.76 6.45 25.58
N ILE A 185 10.49 6.79 25.58
CA ILE A 185 10.03 8.14 25.20
C ILE A 185 10.10 9.00 26.45
N THR A 186 10.88 10.08 26.37
CA THR A 186 11.08 11.03 27.49
C THR A 186 10.60 12.42 27.09
N SER A 187 10.11 13.17 28.07
CA SER A 187 9.81 14.60 27.94
C SER A 187 10.82 15.37 28.80
N GLY A 188 11.28 16.54 28.33
CA GLY A 188 12.33 17.31 28.97
C GLY A 188 13.74 16.85 28.56
N SER A 189 14.75 17.47 29.16
CA SER A 189 16.16 17.18 28.88
C SER A 189 17.01 17.18 30.13
N GLY A 190 18.13 16.46 30.11
CA GLY A 190 19.07 16.36 31.22
C GLY A 190 18.42 15.82 32.51
N ALA A 191 18.71 16.44 33.66
CA ALA A 191 18.19 16.00 34.96
C ALA A 191 16.66 16.14 35.12
N ASN A 192 15.97 16.87 34.22
CA ASN A 192 14.53 17.08 34.26
C ASN A 192 13.81 16.16 33.25
N ALA A 193 14.49 15.20 32.63
CA ALA A 193 13.88 14.25 31.72
C ALA A 193 12.94 13.28 32.47
N VAL A 194 11.68 13.23 32.08
CA VAL A 194 10.67 12.31 32.63
C VAL A 194 10.32 11.27 31.56
N THR A 195 10.43 10.00 31.90
CA THR A 195 10.01 8.93 31.01
C THR A 195 8.48 8.90 30.93
N LEU A 196 7.95 9.15 29.75
CA LEU A 196 6.52 9.06 29.44
C LEU A 196 6.10 7.62 29.17
N PHE A 197 6.88 6.93 28.35
CA PHE A 197 6.66 5.52 28.01
C PHE A 197 7.99 4.77 28.01
N THR A 198 8.03 3.64 28.68
CA THR A 198 9.18 2.74 28.62
C THR A 198 9.22 1.95 27.31
N ALA A 199 10.37 1.44 26.93
CA ALA A 199 10.53 0.53 25.80
C ALA A 199 9.59 -0.67 25.90
N ALA A 200 9.47 -1.28 27.09
CA ALA A 200 8.60 -2.43 27.32
C ALA A 200 7.10 -2.10 27.16
N GLN A 201 6.66 -0.91 27.58
CA GLN A 201 5.28 -0.47 27.37
C GLN A 201 4.97 -0.28 25.88
N GLN A 202 5.92 0.31 25.13
CA GLN A 202 5.75 0.47 23.67
C GLN A 202 5.72 -0.88 22.94
N GLU A 203 6.58 -1.81 23.32
CA GLU A 203 6.60 -3.17 22.76
C GLU A 203 5.29 -3.91 23.05
N ALA A 204 4.78 -3.83 24.28
CA ALA A 204 3.50 -4.42 24.64
C ALA A 204 2.34 -3.82 23.83
N ALA A 205 2.30 -2.48 23.69
CA ALA A 205 1.30 -1.77 22.91
C ALA A 205 1.37 -2.14 21.40
N PHE A 206 2.57 -2.30 20.87
CA PHE A 206 2.77 -2.69 19.49
C PHE A 206 2.32 -4.14 19.22
N ASN A 207 2.62 -5.08 20.12
CA ASN A 207 2.14 -6.44 20.02
C ASN A 207 0.60 -6.51 20.13
N GLN A 208 0.00 -5.69 20.99
CA GLN A 208 -1.45 -5.58 21.08
C GLN A 208 -2.03 -5.03 19.76
N PHE A 209 -1.43 -3.99 19.18
CA PHE A 209 -1.82 -3.46 17.86
C PHE A 209 -1.76 -4.52 16.76
N ILE A 210 -0.71 -5.34 16.73
CA ILE A 210 -0.57 -6.46 15.77
C ILE A 210 -1.75 -7.43 15.92
N ALA A 211 -2.09 -7.82 17.15
CA ALA A 211 -3.19 -8.74 17.44
C ALA A 211 -4.56 -8.14 17.04
N ASP A 212 -4.84 -6.91 17.48
CA ASP A 212 -6.13 -6.25 17.26
C ASP A 212 -6.42 -5.99 15.77
N ASN A 213 -5.38 -5.83 14.95
CA ASN A 213 -5.50 -5.57 13.51
C ASN A 213 -5.30 -6.82 12.64
N GLY A 214 -5.19 -8.00 13.22
CA GLY A 214 -5.05 -9.27 12.50
C GLY A 214 -3.76 -9.36 11.67
N LEU A 215 -2.68 -8.69 12.13
CA LEU A 215 -1.39 -8.64 11.46
C LEU A 215 -0.48 -9.82 11.79
N GLU A 216 -0.91 -10.72 12.68
CA GLU A 216 -0.16 -11.90 13.10
C GLU A 216 0.34 -12.77 11.92
N LYS A 217 -0.45 -12.85 10.86
CA LYS A 217 -0.12 -13.63 9.65
C LYS A 217 1.00 -13.00 8.80
N TYR A 218 1.41 -11.79 9.11
CA TYR A 218 2.46 -11.06 8.40
C TYR A 218 3.76 -10.95 9.20
N ARG A 219 3.91 -11.73 10.28
CA ARG A 219 5.13 -11.73 11.06
C ARG A 219 6.35 -12.11 10.22
N GLY A 220 7.44 -11.39 10.43
CA GLY A 220 8.67 -11.53 9.67
C GLY A 220 8.66 -10.84 8.28
N GLN A 221 7.67 -9.97 8.03
CA GLN A 221 7.49 -9.29 6.74
C GLN A 221 7.54 -7.77 6.87
#